data_59e21499458e1d5b6ab6092550886265
#
_entry.id   59e21499458e1d5b6ab6092550886265
#
_cell.length_a   1.000
_cell.length_b   1.000
_cell.length_c   1.000
_cell.angle_alpha   90.00
_cell.angle_beta   90.00
_cell.angle_gamma   90.00
#
_symmetry.space_group_name_H-M   'P 1'
#
loop_
_entity.id
_entity.type
_entity.pdbx_description
1 polymer ?
#
loop_
_entity_poly.entity_id
_entity_poly.type
_entity_poly.pdbx_seq_one_letter_code
_entity_poly.pdbx_strand_id
1 'polypeptide(L)'
;MAFYVKYCNKIMEEFELIAKTFMGLEPVLAQELTELGANNVQIGRRMVSFTGNKEMMYRANFQLHTAIRILKPIAHFKAQSAEDMYEEVRKIDWSKYIGEGKTFSVDSVVYSNEFRNSRFVTYKVKDAIVDQFREETGKRPNISVTNPDIRLNIHIAEFDATLSLDSSGESLHRRGYRQESVAAPLNEVLAAGMILMTGWKGDTDLIDPMCGSGTIA
;
A
#
# COMPACT_ATOMS: atom_id res chain seq x y z
N MET A 1 34.38 -1.64 8.67
CA MET A 1 34.15 -2.18 7.32
C MET A 1 33.00 -3.16 7.25
N ALA A 2 32.85 -4.15 8.13
CA ALA A 2 31.75 -5.12 8.12
C ALA A 2 30.34 -4.50 8.31
N PHE A 3 30.23 -3.44 9.11
CA PHE A 3 28.94 -2.73 9.35
C PHE A 3 28.45 -1.99 8.09
N TYR A 4 29.37 -1.41 7.32
CA TYR A 4 29.06 -0.67 6.09
C TYR A 4 28.58 -1.62 4.96
N VAL A 5 29.24 -2.78 4.83
CA VAL A 5 28.88 -3.81 3.85
C VAL A 5 27.50 -4.41 4.15
N LYS A 6 27.17 -4.62 5.44
CA LYS A 6 25.87 -5.15 5.86
C LYS A 6 24.73 -4.15 5.63
N TYR A 7 25.00 -2.85 5.73
CA TYR A 7 24.03 -1.79 5.44
C TYR A 7 23.84 -1.61 3.92
N CYS A 8 24.90 -1.63 3.11
CA CYS A 8 24.81 -1.59 1.64
C CYS A 8 24.06 -2.80 1.08
N ASN A 9 24.33 -4.01 1.56
CA ASN A 9 23.61 -5.20 1.09
C ASN A 9 22.11 -5.16 1.42
N LYS A 10 21.73 -4.58 2.55
CA LYS A 10 20.31 -4.45 2.95
C LYS A 10 19.53 -3.40 2.13
N ILE A 11 20.24 -2.44 1.51
CA ILE A 11 19.66 -1.44 0.59
C ILE A 11 19.50 -2.01 -0.83
N MET A 12 20.33 -2.99 -1.20
CA MET A 12 20.36 -3.63 -2.51
C MET A 12 19.43 -4.84 -2.64
N GLU A 13 18.87 -5.33 -1.52
CA GLU A 13 17.93 -6.46 -1.55
C GLU A 13 16.62 -6.04 -2.24
N GLU A 14 16.32 -6.68 -3.36
CA GLU A 14 15.08 -6.49 -4.09
C GLU A 14 13.95 -7.32 -3.45
N PHE A 15 12.75 -6.77 -3.43
CA PHE A 15 11.56 -7.41 -2.93
C PHE A 15 10.34 -7.01 -3.77
N GLU A 16 9.29 -7.79 -3.65
CA GLU A 16 8.00 -7.48 -4.28
C GLU A 16 7.37 -6.22 -3.66
N LEU A 17 6.78 -5.42 -4.52
CA LEU A 17 5.99 -4.23 -4.19
C LEU A 17 4.69 -4.23 -4.99
N ILE A 18 3.64 -3.66 -4.42
CA ILE A 18 2.34 -3.52 -5.05
C ILE A 18 1.92 -2.04 -4.98
N ALA A 19 1.78 -1.41 -6.13
CA ALA A 19 1.19 -0.09 -6.25
C ALA A 19 -0.32 -0.23 -6.49
N LYS A 20 -1.14 0.32 -5.60
CA LYS A 20 -2.60 0.36 -5.76
C LYS A 20 -3.01 1.59 -6.57
N THR A 21 -4.04 1.44 -7.43
CA THR A 21 -4.58 2.53 -8.24
C THR A 21 -6.08 2.38 -8.46
N PHE A 22 -6.69 3.32 -9.16
CA PHE A 22 -8.08 3.21 -9.63
C PHE A 22 -8.18 2.28 -10.84
N MET A 23 -9.37 1.69 -10.99
CA MET A 23 -9.67 0.88 -12.17
C MET A 23 -9.59 1.73 -13.44
N GLY A 24 -8.87 1.24 -14.45
CA GLY A 24 -8.59 1.93 -15.70
C GLY A 24 -7.28 2.72 -15.73
N LEU A 25 -6.65 2.98 -14.59
CA LEU A 25 -5.34 3.64 -14.52
C LEU A 25 -4.16 2.66 -14.42
N GLU A 26 -4.41 1.36 -14.38
CA GLU A 26 -3.35 0.36 -14.24
C GLU A 26 -2.30 0.45 -15.36
N PRO A 27 -2.65 0.65 -16.65
CA PRO A 27 -1.64 0.81 -17.71
C PRO A 27 -0.80 2.07 -17.54
N VAL A 28 -1.40 3.19 -17.10
CA VAL A 28 -0.69 4.45 -16.86
C VAL A 28 0.29 4.28 -15.70
N LEU A 29 -0.14 3.68 -14.61
CA LEU A 29 0.72 3.39 -13.46
C LEU A 29 1.88 2.43 -13.83
N ALA A 30 1.62 1.42 -14.66
CA ALA A 30 2.66 0.51 -15.14
C ALA A 30 3.71 1.25 -16.00
N GLN A 31 3.28 2.22 -16.79
CA GLN A 31 4.19 3.06 -17.55
C GLN A 31 5.04 3.93 -16.60
N GLU A 32 4.44 4.64 -15.64
CA GLU A 32 5.17 5.43 -14.63
C GLU A 32 6.21 4.57 -13.90
N LEU A 33 5.85 3.34 -13.49
CA LEU A 33 6.77 2.42 -12.82
C LEU A 33 7.93 1.98 -13.72
N THR A 34 7.66 1.75 -15.00
CA THR A 34 8.68 1.38 -15.99
C THR A 34 9.65 2.55 -16.22
N GLU A 35 9.13 3.76 -16.36
CA GLU A 35 9.92 4.98 -16.50
C GLU A 35 10.76 5.28 -15.24
N LEU A 36 10.23 4.92 -14.07
CA LEU A 36 10.94 5.01 -12.79
C LEU A 36 12.09 4.01 -12.67
N GLY A 37 12.13 2.98 -13.53
CA GLY A 37 13.13 1.93 -13.54
C GLY A 37 12.80 0.74 -12.64
N ALA A 38 11.52 0.49 -12.37
CA ALA A 38 11.07 -0.69 -11.64
C ALA A 38 11.22 -1.98 -12.49
N ASN A 39 11.55 -3.09 -11.82
CA ASN A 39 11.68 -4.39 -12.45
C ASN A 39 10.37 -5.20 -12.36
N ASN A 40 10.17 -6.15 -13.28
CA ASN A 40 9.06 -7.12 -13.25
C ASN A 40 7.67 -6.48 -13.10
N VAL A 41 7.42 -5.38 -13.81
CA VAL A 41 6.15 -4.65 -13.76
C VAL A 41 5.04 -5.50 -14.36
N GLN A 42 4.00 -5.81 -13.58
CA GLN A 42 2.86 -6.62 -13.98
C GLN A 42 1.54 -5.96 -13.60
N ILE A 43 0.66 -5.82 -14.58
CA ILE A 43 -0.67 -5.23 -14.39
C ILE A 43 -1.60 -6.26 -13.77
N GLY A 44 -2.25 -5.88 -12.66
CA GLY A 44 -3.32 -6.61 -12.03
C GLY A 44 -4.59 -5.78 -11.92
N ARG A 45 -5.62 -6.28 -11.26
CA ARG A 45 -6.88 -5.55 -11.09
C ARG A 45 -6.74 -4.48 -10.00
N ARG A 46 -6.84 -3.20 -10.37
CA ARG A 46 -6.66 -2.02 -9.51
C ARG A 46 -5.32 -1.98 -8.79
N MET A 47 -4.31 -2.58 -9.41
CA MET A 47 -2.95 -2.63 -8.88
C MET A 47 -1.93 -2.91 -9.99
N VAL A 48 -0.69 -2.59 -9.71
CA VAL A 48 0.47 -3.02 -10.49
C VAL A 48 1.49 -3.60 -9.51
N SER A 49 1.91 -4.84 -9.70
CA SER A 49 3.03 -5.42 -8.96
C SER A 49 4.34 -5.15 -9.67
N PHE A 50 5.39 -5.01 -8.91
CA PHE A 50 6.73 -4.75 -9.41
C PHE A 50 7.79 -5.19 -8.39
N THR A 51 9.03 -5.27 -8.83
CA THR A 51 10.16 -5.60 -7.96
C THR A 51 11.09 -4.39 -7.86
N GLY A 52 11.58 -4.15 -6.66
CA GLY A 52 12.53 -3.09 -6.41
C GLY A 52 13.12 -3.17 -5.01
N ASN A 53 14.14 -2.37 -4.76
CA ASN A 53 14.78 -2.25 -3.46
C ASN A 53 14.09 -1.16 -2.60
N LYS A 54 14.66 -0.87 -1.45
CA LYS A 54 14.14 0.15 -0.53
C LYS A 54 14.14 1.56 -1.15
N GLU A 55 15.12 1.89 -1.95
CA GLU A 55 15.17 3.17 -2.68
C GLU A 55 14.01 3.27 -3.67
N MET A 56 13.77 2.20 -4.47
CA MET A 56 12.64 2.14 -5.38
C MET A 56 11.32 2.31 -4.66
N MET A 57 11.14 1.70 -3.48
CA MET A 57 9.93 1.88 -2.67
C MET A 57 9.72 3.36 -2.28
N TYR A 58 10.77 4.07 -1.86
CA TYR A 58 10.66 5.50 -1.55
C TYR A 58 10.40 6.35 -2.79
N ARG A 59 11.10 6.08 -3.91
CA ARG A 59 10.86 6.78 -5.18
C ARG A 59 9.44 6.57 -5.67
N ALA A 60 8.92 5.36 -5.59
CA ALA A 60 7.54 5.05 -5.95
C ALA A 60 6.52 5.85 -5.11
N ASN A 61 6.72 5.95 -3.79
CA ASN A 61 5.87 6.77 -2.93
C ASN A 61 5.94 8.26 -3.28
N PHE A 62 7.10 8.76 -3.67
CA PHE A 62 7.33 10.18 -3.90
C PHE A 62 6.97 10.64 -5.32
N GLN A 63 7.32 9.85 -6.34
CA GLN A 63 7.27 10.27 -7.74
C GLN A 63 6.04 9.80 -8.51
N LEU A 64 5.39 8.68 -8.11
CA LEU A 64 4.21 8.18 -8.84
C LEU A 64 3.01 9.10 -8.61
N HIS A 65 2.36 9.50 -9.68
CA HIS A 65 1.18 10.36 -9.66
C HIS A 65 -0.13 9.57 -9.64
N THR A 66 -0.13 8.35 -10.21
CA THR A 66 -1.34 7.54 -10.33
C THR A 66 -1.44 6.42 -9.30
N ALA A 67 -0.49 6.34 -8.36
CA ALA A 67 -0.56 5.44 -7.23
C ALA A 67 -1.37 6.02 -6.05
N ILE A 68 -2.19 5.19 -5.42
CA ILE A 68 -2.93 5.51 -4.18
C ILE A 68 -2.14 5.08 -2.94
N ARG A 69 -1.49 3.92 -3.02
CA ARG A 69 -0.67 3.31 -1.96
C ARG A 69 0.40 2.41 -2.55
N ILE A 70 1.52 2.34 -1.85
CA ILE A 70 2.59 1.38 -2.12
C ILE A 70 2.66 0.40 -0.97
N LEU A 71 2.40 -0.86 -1.26
CA LEU A 71 2.36 -1.96 -0.30
C LEU A 71 3.58 -2.85 -0.49
N LYS A 72 4.18 -3.29 0.61
CA LYS A 72 5.23 -4.31 0.63
C LYS A 72 4.65 -5.61 1.17
N PRO A 73 4.39 -6.64 0.34
CA PRO A 73 4.00 -7.95 0.82
C PRO A 73 4.99 -8.52 1.82
N ILE A 74 4.50 -9.08 2.91
CA ILE A 74 5.29 -9.76 3.94
C ILE A 74 4.94 -11.23 4.05
N ALA A 75 3.73 -11.61 3.64
CA ALA A 75 3.31 -13.00 3.58
C ALA A 75 2.23 -13.21 2.51
N HIS A 76 2.32 -14.35 1.84
CA HIS A 76 1.28 -14.90 0.96
C HIS A 76 0.89 -16.27 1.51
N PHE A 77 -0.39 -16.49 1.71
CA PHE A 77 -0.90 -17.75 2.22
C PHE A 77 -2.32 -18.04 1.72
N LYS A 78 -2.74 -19.29 1.85
CA LYS A 78 -4.13 -19.68 1.59
C LYS A 78 -4.87 -19.84 2.91
N ALA A 79 -6.06 -19.29 2.99
CA ALA A 79 -6.94 -19.43 4.14
C ALA A 79 -8.33 -19.84 3.64
N GLN A 80 -8.80 -21.01 4.03
CA GLN A 80 -10.13 -21.51 3.73
C GLN A 80 -11.14 -21.10 4.81
N SER A 81 -10.64 -20.76 6.00
CA SER A 81 -11.42 -20.33 7.14
C SER A 81 -10.77 -19.17 7.88
N ALA A 82 -11.51 -18.56 8.80
CA ALA A 82 -10.97 -17.52 9.68
C ALA A 82 -9.90 -18.08 10.64
N GLU A 83 -10.02 -19.33 11.02
CA GLU A 83 -9.05 -20.03 11.85
C GLU A 83 -7.73 -20.26 11.10
N ASP A 84 -7.79 -20.72 9.84
CA ASP A 84 -6.60 -20.87 9.00
C ASP A 84 -5.86 -19.54 8.86
N MET A 85 -6.61 -18.46 8.57
CA MET A 85 -6.04 -17.11 8.47
C MET A 85 -5.37 -16.68 9.79
N TYR A 86 -6.00 -16.93 10.92
CA TYR A 86 -5.45 -16.61 12.25
C TYR A 86 -4.14 -17.35 12.50
N GLU A 87 -4.09 -18.65 12.22
CA GLU A 87 -2.89 -19.46 12.40
C GLU A 87 -1.75 -19.04 11.45
N GLU A 88 -2.06 -18.75 10.18
CA GLU A 88 -1.06 -18.27 9.22
C GLU A 88 -0.47 -16.91 9.64
N VAL A 89 -1.29 -15.99 10.12
CA VAL A 89 -0.85 -14.68 10.61
C VAL A 89 0.02 -14.84 11.86
N ARG A 90 -0.26 -15.81 12.75
CA ARG A 90 0.54 -16.09 13.93
C ARG A 90 1.92 -16.68 13.63
N LYS A 91 2.13 -17.29 12.47
CA LYS A 91 3.45 -17.82 12.06
C LYS A 91 4.46 -16.72 11.72
N ILE A 92 3.98 -15.49 11.50
CA ILE A 92 4.82 -14.34 11.13
C ILE A 92 5.48 -13.80 12.40
N ASP A 93 6.79 -13.62 12.37
CA ASP A 93 7.54 -12.97 13.46
C ASP A 93 7.27 -11.45 13.46
N TRP A 94 6.27 -11.05 14.22
CA TRP A 94 5.81 -9.66 14.30
C TRP A 94 6.80 -8.75 15.00
N SER A 95 7.73 -9.25 15.78
CA SER A 95 8.77 -8.45 16.44
C SER A 95 9.69 -7.74 15.43
N LYS A 96 9.80 -8.27 14.20
CA LYS A 96 10.55 -7.66 13.11
C LYS A 96 9.87 -6.41 12.52
N TYR A 97 8.56 -6.29 12.68
CA TYR A 97 7.74 -5.24 12.07
C TYR A 97 7.22 -4.24 13.07
N ILE A 98 6.80 -4.70 14.25
CA ILE A 98 6.20 -3.88 15.29
C ILE A 98 7.16 -3.81 16.48
N GLY A 99 7.88 -2.69 16.59
CA GLY A 99 8.79 -2.44 17.71
C GLY A 99 8.08 -2.20 19.04
N GLU A 100 8.80 -2.30 20.15
CA GLU A 100 8.26 -2.04 21.47
C GLU A 100 7.67 -0.62 21.58
N GLY A 101 6.47 -0.51 22.13
CA GLY A 101 5.76 0.76 22.30
C GLY A 101 5.14 1.34 21.02
N LYS A 102 5.32 0.68 19.87
CA LYS A 102 4.72 1.12 18.61
C LYS A 102 3.26 0.71 18.49
N THR A 103 2.51 1.57 17.80
CA THR A 103 1.10 1.36 17.49
C THR A 103 0.93 0.79 16.08
N PHE A 104 -0.11 -0.01 15.87
CA PHE A 104 -0.42 -0.51 14.53
C PHE A 104 -1.90 -0.43 14.20
N SER A 105 -2.21 -0.51 12.92
CA SER A 105 -3.56 -0.73 12.39
C SER A 105 -3.57 -1.80 11.32
N VAL A 106 -4.73 -2.40 11.10
CA VAL A 106 -4.96 -3.37 10.03
C VAL A 106 -6.13 -2.88 9.18
N ASP A 107 -5.91 -2.73 7.89
CA ASP A 107 -6.93 -2.50 6.88
C ASP A 107 -7.14 -3.78 6.08
N SER A 108 -8.39 -4.11 5.74
CA SER A 108 -8.71 -5.30 4.96
C SER A 108 -9.50 -4.99 3.71
N VAL A 109 -9.14 -5.65 2.62
CA VAL A 109 -9.86 -5.66 1.35
C VAL A 109 -10.17 -7.10 0.99
N VAL A 110 -11.45 -7.41 0.87
CA VAL A 110 -11.91 -8.81 0.74
C VAL A 110 -12.79 -8.96 -0.49
N TYR A 111 -12.44 -9.93 -1.31
CA TYR A 111 -13.22 -10.42 -2.46
C TYR A 111 -13.34 -11.94 -2.34
N SER A 112 -14.23 -12.39 -1.47
CA SER A 112 -14.41 -13.81 -1.17
C SER A 112 -15.86 -14.10 -0.79
N ASN A 113 -16.32 -15.30 -1.14
CA ASN A 113 -17.62 -15.79 -0.70
C ASN A 113 -17.61 -16.27 0.76
N GLU A 114 -16.47 -16.71 1.25
CA GLU A 114 -16.27 -17.18 2.63
C GLU A 114 -16.08 -16.00 3.59
N PHE A 115 -15.17 -15.09 3.25
CA PHE A 115 -14.86 -13.91 4.07
C PHE A 115 -15.75 -12.72 3.71
N ARG A 116 -17.04 -12.75 4.10
CA ARG A 116 -18.03 -11.73 3.71
C ARG A 116 -17.89 -10.39 4.44
N ASN A 117 -17.22 -10.37 5.60
CA ASN A 117 -17.12 -9.18 6.44
C ASN A 117 -15.66 -8.76 6.61
N SER A 118 -15.27 -7.69 5.93
CA SER A 118 -13.91 -7.15 6.01
C SER A 118 -13.52 -6.73 7.43
N ARG A 119 -14.45 -6.16 8.22
CA ARG A 119 -14.17 -5.79 9.62
C ARG A 119 -13.83 -7.02 10.47
N PHE A 120 -14.52 -8.13 10.26
CA PHE A 120 -14.22 -9.39 10.94
C PHE A 120 -12.80 -9.86 10.62
N VAL A 121 -12.40 -9.82 9.35
CA VAL A 121 -11.03 -10.13 8.90
C VAL A 121 -10.02 -9.22 9.59
N THR A 122 -10.26 -7.91 9.61
CA THR A 122 -9.42 -6.94 10.32
C THR A 122 -9.23 -7.31 11.78
N TYR A 123 -10.31 -7.64 12.50
CA TYR A 123 -10.23 -8.00 13.91
C TYR A 123 -9.50 -9.32 14.14
N LYS A 124 -9.74 -10.32 13.30
CA LYS A 124 -9.11 -11.64 13.43
C LYS A 124 -7.59 -11.56 13.19
N VAL A 125 -7.14 -10.79 12.20
CA VAL A 125 -5.70 -10.53 11.97
C VAL A 125 -5.09 -9.77 13.14
N LYS A 126 -5.78 -8.73 13.63
CA LYS A 126 -5.34 -7.98 14.81
C LYS A 126 -5.19 -8.89 16.03
N ASP A 127 -6.16 -9.76 16.28
CA ASP A 127 -6.15 -10.65 17.44
C ASP A 127 -5.00 -11.64 17.34
N ALA A 128 -4.73 -12.21 16.17
CA ALA A 128 -3.58 -13.08 15.93
C ALA A 128 -2.23 -12.40 16.28
N ILE A 129 -2.06 -11.14 15.87
CA ILE A 129 -0.86 -10.34 16.18
C ILE A 129 -0.75 -10.08 17.68
N VAL A 130 -1.83 -9.64 18.31
CA VAL A 130 -1.86 -9.31 19.73
C VAL A 130 -1.61 -10.54 20.60
N ASP A 131 -2.17 -11.69 20.26
CA ASP A 131 -2.02 -12.92 21.01
C ASP A 131 -0.58 -13.44 20.92
N GLN A 132 0.07 -13.37 19.73
CA GLN A 132 1.49 -13.71 19.63
C GLN A 132 2.35 -12.84 20.56
N PHE A 133 2.18 -11.52 20.51
CA PHE A 133 2.94 -10.62 21.40
C PHE A 133 2.70 -10.91 22.88
N ARG A 134 1.46 -11.22 23.26
CA ARG A 134 1.13 -11.54 24.64
C ARG A 134 1.81 -12.82 25.11
N GLU A 135 1.86 -13.84 24.27
CA GLU A 135 2.53 -15.11 24.56
C GLU A 135 4.05 -14.93 24.66
N GLU A 136 4.67 -14.19 23.72
CA GLU A 136 6.12 -14.05 23.66
C GLU A 136 6.68 -13.04 24.67
N THR A 137 5.97 -11.95 24.93
CA THR A 137 6.51 -10.81 25.71
C THR A 137 5.70 -10.50 26.96
N GLY A 138 4.52 -11.10 27.16
CA GLY A 138 3.56 -10.73 28.20
C GLY A 138 2.91 -9.35 28.01
N LYS A 139 3.28 -8.61 26.94
CA LYS A 139 2.78 -7.27 26.67
C LYS A 139 1.85 -7.29 25.45
N ARG A 140 0.93 -6.33 25.42
CA ARG A 140 0.01 -6.13 24.30
C ARG A 140 0.45 -4.90 23.51
N PRO A 141 0.67 -4.98 22.18
CA PRO A 141 0.92 -3.82 21.36
C PRO A 141 -0.35 -2.94 21.30
N ASN A 142 -0.15 -1.64 21.24
CA ASN A 142 -1.24 -0.67 21.16
C ASN A 142 -1.76 -0.55 19.72
N ILE A 143 -3.06 -0.28 19.61
CA ILE A 143 -3.73 -0.06 18.32
C ILE A 143 -4.08 1.41 18.21
N SER A 144 -3.76 2.01 17.07
CA SER A 144 -4.18 3.35 16.70
C SER A 144 -4.80 3.31 15.31
N VAL A 145 -6.07 3.66 15.18
CA VAL A 145 -6.76 3.69 13.88
C VAL A 145 -6.46 4.98 13.13
N THR A 146 -6.28 6.08 13.85
CA THR A 146 -6.14 7.41 13.24
C THR A 146 -4.71 7.68 12.81
N ASN A 147 -3.74 7.43 13.67
CA ASN A 147 -2.32 7.68 13.38
C ASN A 147 -1.45 6.54 13.93
N PRO A 148 -1.48 5.35 13.30
CA PRO A 148 -0.61 4.24 13.68
C PRO A 148 0.82 4.46 13.20
N ASP A 149 1.79 3.94 13.97
CA ASP A 149 3.19 3.87 13.53
C ASP A 149 3.35 2.87 12.37
N ILE A 150 2.58 1.78 12.41
CA ILE A 150 2.64 0.69 11.42
C ILE A 150 1.24 0.45 10.84
N ARG A 151 1.11 0.53 9.53
CA ARG A 151 -0.12 0.17 8.81
C ARG A 151 0.07 -1.17 8.11
N LEU A 152 -0.84 -2.07 8.36
CA LEU A 152 -0.91 -3.37 7.70
C LEU A 152 -2.13 -3.40 6.79
N ASN A 153 -1.99 -4.08 5.66
CA ASN A 153 -3.08 -4.31 4.73
C ASN A 153 -3.17 -5.80 4.43
N ILE A 154 -4.35 -6.39 4.66
CA ILE A 154 -4.64 -7.74 4.21
C ILE A 154 -5.60 -7.69 3.02
N HIS A 155 -5.20 -8.32 1.93
CA HIS A 155 -6.03 -8.51 0.74
C HIS A 155 -6.36 -9.99 0.59
N ILE A 156 -7.64 -10.31 0.50
CA ILE A 156 -8.13 -11.68 0.29
C ILE A 156 -8.89 -11.73 -1.04
N ALA A 157 -8.44 -12.61 -1.93
CA ALA A 157 -9.13 -12.94 -3.17
C ALA A 157 -9.50 -14.43 -3.12
N GLU A 158 -10.78 -14.71 -2.95
CA GLU A 158 -11.32 -16.05 -2.63
C GLU A 158 -10.62 -16.64 -1.41
N PHE A 159 -9.62 -17.50 -1.58
CA PHE A 159 -8.85 -18.12 -0.51
C PHE A 159 -7.38 -17.66 -0.46
N ASP A 160 -6.94 -16.88 -1.45
CA ASP A 160 -5.57 -16.37 -1.51
C ASP A 160 -5.47 -15.05 -0.74
N ALA A 161 -4.68 -15.07 0.33
CA ALA A 161 -4.45 -13.93 1.20
C ALA A 161 -3.04 -13.37 1.01
N THR A 162 -2.95 -12.05 0.88
CA THR A 162 -1.69 -11.31 0.87
C THR A 162 -1.69 -10.31 2.01
N LEU A 163 -0.77 -10.46 2.93
CA LEU A 163 -0.56 -9.53 4.04
C LEU A 163 0.64 -8.64 3.72
N SER A 164 0.45 -7.33 3.82
CA SER A 164 1.43 -6.33 3.39
C SER A 164 1.64 -5.24 4.43
N LEU A 165 2.83 -4.66 4.46
CA LEU A 165 3.09 -3.36 5.09
C LEU A 165 2.67 -2.24 4.12
N ASP A 166 1.94 -1.26 4.60
CA ASP A 166 1.67 -0.03 3.88
C ASP A 166 2.83 0.95 4.10
N SER A 167 3.59 1.23 3.04
CA SER A 167 4.72 2.14 3.10
C SER A 167 4.35 3.61 2.87
N SER A 168 3.09 3.88 2.50
CA SER A 168 2.63 5.23 2.15
C SER A 168 2.11 6.02 3.35
N GLY A 169 1.65 5.32 4.40
CA GLY A 169 0.99 5.93 5.54
C GLY A 169 -0.40 6.45 5.17
N GLU A 170 -0.55 7.74 4.87
CA GLU A 170 -1.77 8.26 4.27
C GLU A 170 -1.87 7.94 2.78
N SER A 171 -3.10 8.03 2.25
CA SER A 171 -3.31 7.82 0.82
C SER A 171 -2.60 8.89 -0.01
N LEU A 172 -1.86 8.48 -1.05
CA LEU A 172 -0.98 9.33 -1.84
C LEU A 172 -1.70 10.42 -2.64
N HIS A 173 -3.03 10.39 -2.76
CA HIS A 173 -3.78 11.52 -3.31
C HIS A 173 -3.74 12.75 -2.40
N ARG A 174 -3.49 12.59 -1.10
CA ARG A 174 -3.39 13.69 -0.14
C ARG A 174 -1.97 14.24 -0.06
N ARG A 175 -1.49 14.85 -1.11
CA ARG A 175 -0.12 15.39 -1.16
C ARG A 175 0.00 16.82 -0.61
N GLY A 176 -1.11 17.44 -0.21
CA GLY A 176 -1.12 18.72 0.47
C GLY A 176 -1.00 19.94 -0.43
N TYR A 177 -1.05 19.79 -1.76
CA TYR A 177 -1.00 20.96 -2.66
C TYR A 177 -2.36 21.66 -2.82
N ARG A 178 -3.47 20.99 -2.50
CA ARG A 178 -4.80 21.60 -2.54
C ARG A 178 -4.95 22.63 -1.43
N GLN A 179 -5.17 23.88 -1.79
CA GLN A 179 -5.36 24.99 -0.85
C GLN A 179 -6.83 25.17 -0.48
N GLU A 180 -7.73 25.03 -1.46
CA GLU A 180 -9.17 25.16 -1.29
C GLU A 180 -9.90 23.87 -1.60
N SER A 181 -10.99 23.61 -0.91
CA SER A 181 -11.81 22.43 -1.10
C SER A 181 -13.26 22.82 -1.39
N VAL A 182 -13.80 22.25 -2.45
CA VAL A 182 -15.24 22.30 -2.78
C VAL A 182 -15.95 21.08 -2.22
N ALA A 183 -17.28 21.06 -2.28
CA ALA A 183 -18.10 19.97 -1.70
C ALA A 183 -17.77 18.58 -2.28
N ALA A 184 -17.33 18.49 -3.55
CA ALA A 184 -17.00 17.25 -4.24
C ALA A 184 -15.78 17.46 -5.17
N PRO A 185 -14.56 17.56 -4.61
CA PRO A 185 -13.38 17.78 -5.42
C PRO A 185 -13.00 16.51 -6.19
N LEU A 186 -12.44 16.68 -7.40
CA LEU A 186 -11.85 15.57 -8.14
C LEU A 186 -10.67 14.99 -7.34
N ASN A 187 -10.52 13.68 -7.34
CA ASN A 187 -9.38 13.02 -6.69
C ASN A 187 -8.10 13.30 -7.47
N GLU A 188 -7.01 13.66 -6.80
CA GLU A 188 -5.76 14.09 -7.40
C GLU A 188 -5.08 12.98 -8.25
N VAL A 189 -5.15 11.73 -7.80
CA VAL A 189 -4.65 10.56 -8.54
C VAL A 189 -5.45 10.38 -9.84
N LEU A 190 -6.76 10.57 -9.78
CA LEU A 190 -7.61 10.49 -10.98
C LEU A 190 -7.32 11.65 -11.94
N ALA A 191 -7.18 12.86 -11.43
CA ALA A 191 -6.81 14.02 -12.22
C ALA A 191 -5.48 13.83 -12.95
N ALA A 192 -4.44 13.41 -12.23
CA ALA A 192 -3.13 13.09 -12.80
C ALA A 192 -3.22 12.00 -13.87
N GLY A 193 -3.99 10.93 -13.60
CA GLY A 193 -4.21 9.86 -14.57
C GLY A 193 -4.88 10.35 -15.85
N MET A 194 -5.89 11.22 -15.74
CA MET A 194 -6.56 11.82 -16.90
C MET A 194 -5.60 12.63 -17.75
N ILE A 195 -4.75 13.47 -17.14
CA ILE A 195 -3.73 14.26 -17.85
C ILE A 195 -2.73 13.33 -18.55
N LEU A 196 -2.19 12.34 -17.86
CA LEU A 196 -1.23 11.40 -18.42
C LEU A 196 -1.80 10.59 -19.59
N MET A 197 -3.09 10.23 -19.53
CA MET A 197 -3.78 9.56 -20.64
C MET A 197 -3.94 10.42 -21.90
N THR A 198 -3.91 11.75 -21.79
CA THR A 198 -3.92 12.65 -22.97
C THR A 198 -2.57 12.66 -23.71
N GLY A 199 -1.50 12.22 -23.07
CA GLY A 199 -0.14 12.34 -23.58
C GLY A 199 0.43 13.77 -23.50
N TRP A 200 -0.28 14.72 -22.87
CA TRP A 200 0.21 16.09 -22.69
C TRP A 200 1.45 16.14 -21.79
N LYS A 201 2.46 16.90 -22.22
CA LYS A 201 3.77 17.00 -21.54
C LYS A 201 4.11 18.42 -21.08
N GLY A 202 3.14 19.32 -21.07
CA GLY A 202 3.38 20.71 -20.73
C GLY A 202 3.96 21.54 -21.88
N ASP A 203 3.90 21.05 -23.10
CA ASP A 203 4.42 21.69 -24.33
C ASP A 203 3.41 22.59 -25.04
N THR A 204 2.15 22.51 -24.62
CA THR A 204 1.04 23.34 -25.13
C THR A 204 0.18 23.85 -23.98
N ASP A 205 -0.71 24.80 -24.25
CA ASP A 205 -1.66 25.27 -23.26
C ASP A 205 -2.66 24.18 -22.89
N LEU A 206 -2.98 24.05 -21.59
CA LEU A 206 -4.05 23.25 -21.06
C LEU A 206 -5.19 24.15 -20.59
N ILE A 207 -6.39 23.91 -21.06
CA ILE A 207 -7.58 24.66 -20.67
C ILE A 207 -8.57 23.74 -19.97
N ASP A 208 -8.87 24.03 -18.72
CA ASP A 208 -9.95 23.38 -17.98
C ASP A 208 -11.14 24.35 -17.84
N PRO A 209 -12.18 24.24 -18.71
CA PRO A 209 -13.30 25.16 -18.71
C PRO A 209 -14.26 24.94 -17.52
N MET A 210 -14.05 23.89 -16.72
CA MET A 210 -14.90 23.54 -15.57
C MET A 210 -14.02 23.22 -14.35
N CYS A 211 -13.00 24.01 -14.12
CA CYS A 211 -11.89 23.74 -13.20
C CYS A 211 -12.29 23.49 -11.73
N GLY A 212 -13.47 23.93 -11.30
CA GLY A 212 -13.90 23.79 -9.90
C GLY A 212 -12.88 24.40 -8.94
N SER A 213 -12.27 23.57 -8.08
CA SER A 213 -11.18 23.98 -7.17
C SER A 213 -9.79 23.90 -7.79
N GLY A 214 -9.67 23.78 -9.11
CA GLY A 214 -8.38 23.75 -9.80
C GLY A 214 -7.59 22.47 -9.58
N THR A 215 -8.22 21.30 -9.45
CA THR A 215 -7.50 20.03 -9.22
C THR A 215 -6.65 19.60 -10.42
N ILE A 216 -7.04 19.98 -11.64
CA ILE A 216 -6.30 19.65 -12.88
C ILE A 216 -5.27 20.75 -13.18
N ALA A 217 -5.57 22.00 -12.87
CA ALA A 217 -4.68 23.17 -13.02
C ALA A 217 -3.67 23.25 -11.84
#